data_335d02e6d529d7b5021da2f276efb4b4
#
_entry.id   335d02e6d529d7b5021da2f276efb4b4
#
_cell.length_a   1.000
_cell.length_b   1.000
_cell.length_c   1.000
_cell.angle_alpha   90.00
_cell.angle_beta   90.00
_cell.angle_gamma   90.00
#
_symmetry.space_group_name_H-M   'P 1'
#
loop_
_entity.id
_entity.type
_entity.pdbx_description
1 polymer ?
#
loop_
_entity_poly.entity_id
_entity_poly.type
_entity_poly.pdbx_seq_one_letter_code
_entity_poly.pdbx_strand_id
1 'polypeptide(L)'
;MDKLWAPWRIDYIRSEEEEGCIFCDKPAKGDDRTMLILYRGEYSFVLMNLYPYNNGHLMIAPYQHTDSTQELSYSSRSEIMELADQTMTIQKNVLNANGFNYGANIGYSGGAGIANHIHFILFPAGLVIPILCPWWVIPRFRFRAFEKHLMT
;
A
#
# COMPACT_ATOMS: atom_id res chain seq x y z
N MET A 1 21.55 13.22 -0.26
CA MET A 1 20.46 12.22 -0.21
C MET A 1 19.76 12.40 1.12
N ASP A 2 18.58 12.96 1.12
CA ASP A 2 17.81 13.19 2.34
C ASP A 2 17.35 11.84 2.86
N LYS A 3 17.60 11.58 4.15
CA LYS A 3 17.19 10.33 4.79
C LYS A 3 15.67 10.36 5.01
N LEU A 4 15.01 9.25 4.67
CA LEU A 4 13.61 9.06 5.00
C LEU A 4 13.44 9.08 6.52
N TRP A 5 12.69 10.06 7.04
CA TRP A 5 12.47 10.24 8.46
C TRP A 5 10.99 9.98 8.79
N ALA A 6 10.72 8.93 9.52
CA ALA A 6 9.35 8.50 9.86
C ALA A 6 9.24 8.11 11.35
N PRO A 7 9.36 9.08 12.28
CA PRO A 7 9.38 8.82 13.72
C PRO A 7 8.09 8.18 14.24
N TRP A 8 6.95 8.40 13.60
CA TRP A 8 5.66 7.78 13.94
C TRP A 8 5.64 6.26 13.77
N ARG A 9 6.62 5.68 13.07
CA ARG A 9 6.75 4.22 12.95
C ARG A 9 7.25 3.56 14.23
N ILE A 10 7.65 4.33 15.23
CA ILE A 10 8.09 3.78 16.52
C ILE A 10 6.95 3.03 17.22
N ASP A 11 5.70 3.49 17.03
CA ASP A 11 4.52 2.83 17.57
C ASP A 11 4.30 1.47 16.90
N TYR A 12 4.55 1.37 15.59
CA TYR A 12 4.54 0.09 14.87
C TYR A 12 5.63 -0.87 15.36
N ILE A 13 6.83 -0.36 15.60
CA ILE A 13 7.97 -1.18 16.07
C ILE A 13 7.73 -1.69 17.50
N ARG A 14 6.98 -0.94 18.30
CA ARG A 14 6.66 -1.26 19.70
C ARG A 14 5.32 -1.98 19.87
N SER A 15 4.47 -2.00 18.86
CA SER A 15 3.21 -2.73 18.91
C SER A 15 3.49 -4.23 19.01
N GLU A 16 2.74 -4.91 19.87
CA GLU A 16 2.72 -6.37 19.90
C GLU A 16 2.18 -6.87 18.54
N GLU A 17 2.70 -7.97 18.05
CA GLU A 17 2.21 -8.60 16.83
C GLU A 17 0.72 -8.93 17.03
N GLU A 18 -0.14 -8.35 16.18
CA GLU A 18 -1.55 -8.71 16.17
C GLU A 18 -1.67 -10.19 15.79
N GLU A 19 -2.49 -10.94 16.53
CA GLU A 19 -2.81 -12.32 16.13
C GLU A 19 -3.52 -12.29 14.78
N GLY A 20 -3.03 -13.08 13.80
CA GLY A 20 -3.61 -13.19 12.47
C GLY A 20 -2.79 -12.54 11.36
N CYS A 21 -3.43 -12.33 10.23
CA CYS A 21 -2.82 -11.71 9.06
C CYS A 21 -3.63 -10.49 8.61
N ILE A 22 -3.06 -9.31 8.73
CA ILE A 22 -3.76 -8.06 8.36
C ILE A 22 -4.23 -8.04 6.91
N PHE A 23 -3.55 -8.71 5.99
CA PHE A 23 -3.93 -8.77 4.59
C PHE A 23 -5.07 -9.77 4.31
N CYS A 24 -5.31 -10.73 5.20
CA CYS A 24 -6.48 -11.60 5.17
C CYS A 24 -7.67 -10.96 5.90
N ASP A 25 -7.40 -10.39 7.08
CA ASP A 25 -8.44 -9.93 8.00
C ASP A 25 -9.10 -8.63 7.54
N LYS A 26 -8.31 -7.68 6.99
CA LYS A 26 -8.85 -6.40 6.53
C LYS A 26 -9.90 -6.54 5.43
N PRO A 27 -9.64 -7.27 4.33
CA PRO A 27 -10.66 -7.46 3.30
C PRO A 27 -11.89 -8.23 3.79
N ALA A 28 -11.74 -9.12 4.79
CA ALA A 28 -12.84 -9.91 5.34
C ALA A 28 -13.83 -9.07 6.18
N LYS A 29 -13.39 -7.94 6.76
CA LYS A 29 -14.24 -7.10 7.63
C LYS A 29 -15.29 -6.27 6.87
N GLY A 30 -15.20 -6.12 5.55
CA GLY A 30 -16.22 -5.49 4.71
C GLY A 30 -16.38 -3.96 4.85
N ASP A 31 -15.60 -3.30 5.71
CA ASP A 31 -15.55 -1.84 5.86
C ASP A 31 -14.24 -1.29 5.30
N ASP A 32 -14.23 -1.03 4.01
CA ASP A 32 -13.03 -0.57 3.30
C ASP A 32 -12.47 0.73 3.86
N ARG A 33 -13.35 1.62 4.29
CA ARG A 33 -12.95 2.92 4.81
C ARG A 33 -12.16 2.80 6.11
N THR A 34 -12.65 2.02 7.05
CA THR A 34 -11.98 1.76 8.32
C THR A 34 -10.75 0.89 8.14
N MET A 35 -10.81 -0.06 7.21
CA MET A 35 -9.71 -0.97 6.91
C MET A 35 -8.64 -0.36 6.01
N LEU A 36 -8.81 0.88 5.54
CA LEU A 36 -7.90 1.61 4.68
C LEU A 36 -7.76 1.01 3.27
N ILE A 37 -8.71 0.21 2.81
CA ILE A 37 -8.75 -0.34 1.47
C ILE A 37 -9.24 0.75 0.51
N LEU A 38 -8.48 0.98 -0.55
CA LEU A 38 -8.79 1.98 -1.58
C LEU A 38 -9.47 1.37 -2.79
N TYR A 39 -9.11 0.15 -3.13
CA TYR A 39 -9.62 -0.55 -4.29
C TYR A 39 -9.56 -2.07 -4.10
N ARG A 40 -10.58 -2.77 -4.63
CA ARG A 40 -10.66 -4.24 -4.67
C ARG A 40 -10.64 -4.71 -6.10
N GLY A 41 -9.58 -5.42 -6.50
CA GLY A 41 -9.52 -6.17 -7.74
C GLY A 41 -10.12 -7.56 -7.59
N GLU A 42 -9.93 -8.38 -8.60
CA GLU A 42 -10.39 -9.78 -8.61
C GLU A 42 -9.48 -10.69 -7.77
N TYR A 43 -8.17 -10.49 -7.85
CA TYR A 43 -7.16 -11.33 -7.18
C TYR A 43 -6.40 -10.59 -6.10
N SER A 44 -6.46 -9.25 -6.10
CA SER A 44 -5.62 -8.38 -5.26
C SER A 44 -6.37 -7.12 -4.88
N PHE A 45 -5.85 -6.39 -3.92
CA PHE A 45 -6.43 -5.11 -3.48
C PHE A 45 -5.34 -4.09 -3.15
N VAL A 46 -5.73 -2.81 -3.20
CA VAL A 46 -4.87 -1.68 -2.84
C VAL A 46 -5.32 -1.11 -1.51
N LEU A 47 -4.39 -0.90 -0.59
CA LEU A 47 -4.69 -0.30 0.70
C LEU A 47 -3.62 0.72 1.11
N MET A 48 -3.98 1.61 2.01
CA MET A 48 -3.05 2.55 2.62
C MET A 48 -2.27 1.85 3.75
N ASN A 49 -0.99 2.21 3.87
CA ASN A 49 -0.22 1.82 5.04
C ASN A 49 -0.64 2.70 6.23
N LEU A 50 -0.97 2.07 7.37
CA LEU A 50 -1.32 2.78 8.60
C LEU A 50 -0.11 3.55 9.17
N TYR A 51 1.09 3.02 8.95
CA TYR A 51 2.37 3.61 9.39
C TYR A 51 3.23 3.95 8.16
N PRO A 52 2.86 4.96 7.37
CA PRO A 52 3.50 5.22 6.10
C PRO A 52 4.95 5.70 6.26
N TYR A 53 5.82 5.40 5.29
CA TYR A 53 7.15 6.01 5.23
C TYR A 53 7.09 7.48 4.79
N ASN A 54 6.20 7.76 3.85
CA ASN A 54 5.92 9.11 3.37
C ASN A 54 4.44 9.24 2.97
N ASN A 55 4.05 10.44 2.60
CA ASN A 55 2.71 10.69 2.08
C ASN A 55 2.49 9.91 0.77
N GLY A 56 1.37 9.18 0.68
CA GLY A 56 1.06 8.34 -0.46
C GLY A 56 1.66 6.94 -0.43
N HIS A 57 2.20 6.49 0.71
CA HIS A 57 2.63 5.10 0.86
C HIS A 57 1.43 4.15 0.81
N LEU A 58 1.34 3.38 -0.26
CA LEU A 58 0.31 2.37 -0.50
C LEU A 58 0.91 0.98 -0.53
N MET A 59 0.06 0.00 -0.36
CA MET A 59 0.40 -1.42 -0.49
C MET A 59 -0.57 -2.09 -1.44
N ILE A 60 -0.08 -3.06 -2.19
CA ILE A 60 -0.87 -3.94 -3.06
C ILE A 60 -0.64 -5.36 -2.59
N ALA A 61 -1.69 -6.05 -2.21
CA ALA A 61 -1.61 -7.40 -1.68
C ALA A 61 -2.60 -8.33 -2.39
N PRO A 62 -2.23 -9.58 -2.69
CA PRO A 62 -3.18 -10.58 -3.16
C PRO A 62 -4.13 -11.00 -2.05
N TYR A 63 -5.31 -11.51 -2.41
CA TYR A 63 -6.19 -12.17 -1.44
C TYR A 63 -5.65 -13.53 -0.99
N GLN A 64 -4.86 -14.17 -1.85
CA GLN A 64 -4.21 -15.44 -1.54
C GLN A 64 -3.16 -15.24 -0.43
N HIS A 65 -3.30 -15.98 0.67
CA HIS A 65 -2.32 -15.99 1.73
C HIS A 65 -1.11 -16.84 1.32
N THR A 66 -0.03 -16.18 0.95
CA THR A 66 1.26 -16.80 0.60
C THR A 66 2.39 -15.80 0.84
N ASP A 67 3.56 -16.26 1.15
CA ASP A 67 4.79 -15.46 1.29
C ASP A 67 5.60 -15.41 -0.02
N SER A 68 5.16 -16.14 -1.05
CA SER A 68 5.91 -16.33 -2.30
C SER A 68 5.15 -15.82 -3.52
N THR A 69 5.83 -15.02 -4.33
CA THR A 69 5.32 -14.59 -5.65
C THR A 69 5.22 -15.76 -6.63
N GLN A 70 5.97 -16.85 -6.41
CA GLN A 70 5.99 -18.03 -7.27
C GLN A 70 4.69 -18.83 -7.17
N GLU A 71 4.02 -18.77 -6.02
CA GLU A 71 2.75 -19.45 -5.78
C GLU A 71 1.53 -18.69 -6.34
N LEU A 72 1.71 -17.42 -6.68
CA LEU A 72 0.65 -16.63 -7.27
C LEU A 72 0.38 -17.06 -8.72
N SER A 73 -0.90 -17.10 -9.09
CA SER A 73 -1.31 -17.34 -10.48
C SER A 73 -0.77 -16.24 -11.41
N TYR A 74 -0.73 -16.53 -12.70
CA TYR A 74 -0.38 -15.52 -13.71
C TYR A 74 -1.34 -14.31 -13.64
N SER A 75 -2.63 -14.55 -13.51
CA SER A 75 -3.66 -13.50 -13.41
C SER A 75 -3.45 -12.61 -12.19
N SER A 76 -3.17 -13.21 -11.04
CA SER A 76 -2.88 -12.44 -9.81
C SER A 76 -1.63 -11.56 -9.97
N ARG A 77 -0.55 -12.11 -10.53
CA ARG A 77 0.68 -11.33 -10.78
C ARG A 77 0.46 -10.21 -11.78
N SER A 78 -0.31 -10.48 -12.85
CA SER A 78 -0.65 -9.47 -13.85
C SER A 78 -1.47 -8.34 -13.27
N GLU A 79 -2.51 -8.68 -12.47
CA GLU A 79 -3.35 -7.69 -11.81
C GLU A 79 -2.57 -6.82 -10.81
N ILE A 80 -1.65 -7.40 -10.05
CA ILE A 80 -0.77 -6.64 -9.13
C ILE A 80 0.02 -5.56 -9.88
N MET A 81 0.60 -5.91 -11.04
CA MET A 81 1.32 -4.93 -11.88
C MET A 81 0.39 -3.87 -12.45
N GLU A 82 -0.78 -4.26 -12.93
CA GLU A 82 -1.78 -3.32 -13.46
C GLU A 82 -2.26 -2.34 -12.37
N LEU A 83 -2.54 -2.83 -11.18
CA LEU A 83 -2.90 -1.99 -10.03
C LEU A 83 -1.77 -1.04 -9.62
N ALA A 84 -0.51 -1.47 -9.73
CA ALA A 84 0.64 -0.61 -9.49
C ALA A 84 0.70 0.54 -10.50
N ASP A 85 0.54 0.26 -11.79
CA ASP A 85 0.56 1.25 -12.87
C ASP A 85 -0.58 2.26 -12.73
N GLN A 86 -1.79 1.80 -12.45
CA GLN A 86 -2.96 2.66 -12.20
C GLN A 86 -2.73 3.54 -10.96
N THR A 87 -2.21 2.96 -9.89
CA THR A 87 -1.92 3.68 -8.64
C THR A 87 -0.85 4.74 -8.85
N MET A 88 0.22 4.44 -9.58
CA MET A 88 1.26 5.43 -9.94
C MET A 88 0.68 6.58 -10.76
N THR A 89 -0.20 6.27 -11.73
CA THR A 89 -0.87 7.29 -12.54
C THR A 89 -1.73 8.23 -11.68
N ILE A 90 -2.51 7.68 -10.76
CA ILE A 90 -3.33 8.47 -9.83
C ILE A 90 -2.45 9.34 -8.94
N GLN A 91 -1.40 8.79 -8.36
CA GLN A 91 -0.51 9.53 -7.46
C GLN A 91 0.28 10.63 -8.20
N LYS A 92 0.66 10.39 -9.46
CA LYS A 92 1.27 11.41 -10.31
C LYS A 92 0.34 12.62 -10.50
N ASN A 93 -0.94 12.35 -10.74
CA ASN A 93 -1.93 13.41 -10.98
C ASN A 93 -2.36 14.14 -9.70
N VAL A 94 -2.43 13.45 -8.57
CA VAL A 94 -2.98 13.98 -7.32
C VAL A 94 -1.89 14.57 -6.42
N LEU A 95 -0.72 13.96 -6.38
CA LEU A 95 0.40 14.34 -5.51
C LEU A 95 1.52 15.07 -6.25
N ASN A 96 1.42 15.23 -7.59
CA ASN A 96 2.50 15.73 -8.44
C ASN A 96 3.80 14.93 -8.26
N ALA A 97 3.70 13.62 -8.08
CA ALA A 97 4.85 12.75 -7.91
C ALA A 97 5.71 12.74 -9.18
N ASN A 98 7.03 12.89 -9.02
CA ASN A 98 7.98 12.88 -10.13
C ASN A 98 8.60 11.49 -10.38
N GLY A 99 8.47 10.59 -9.40
CA GLY A 99 8.97 9.22 -9.46
C GLY A 99 8.31 8.36 -8.40
N PHE A 100 8.64 7.08 -8.41
CA PHE A 100 8.07 6.11 -7.48
C PHE A 100 9.13 5.10 -7.05
N ASN A 101 8.96 4.58 -5.84
CA ASN A 101 9.61 3.34 -5.40
C ASN A 101 8.54 2.26 -5.32
N TYR A 102 8.77 1.16 -6.04
CA TYR A 102 7.89 0.01 -6.08
C TYR A 102 8.71 -1.26 -5.84
N GLY A 103 8.23 -2.14 -4.98
CA GLY A 103 8.93 -3.38 -4.66
C GLY A 103 8.25 -4.16 -3.55
N ALA A 104 8.83 -5.29 -3.19
CA ALA A 104 8.40 -6.13 -2.08
C ALA A 104 9.58 -6.51 -1.21
N ASN A 105 9.37 -6.55 0.10
CA ASN A 105 10.28 -7.18 1.04
C ASN A 105 9.83 -8.64 1.19
N ILE A 106 10.69 -9.60 0.85
CA ILE A 106 10.37 -11.02 0.86
C ILE A 106 11.13 -11.69 1.99
N GLY A 107 10.37 -12.32 2.88
CA GLY A 107 10.89 -12.99 4.05
C GLY A 107 11.39 -12.03 5.13
N TYR A 108 11.61 -12.57 6.31
CA TYR A 108 12.04 -11.79 7.46
C TYR A 108 13.40 -11.09 7.24
N SER A 109 14.37 -11.83 6.68
CA SER A 109 15.71 -11.30 6.38
C SER A 109 15.70 -10.25 5.26
N GLY A 110 14.65 -10.20 4.44
CA GLY A 110 14.40 -9.17 3.43
C GLY A 110 13.75 -7.91 4.00
N GLY A 111 13.46 -7.89 5.30
CA GLY A 111 12.85 -6.75 5.99
C GLY A 111 11.32 -6.70 5.90
N ALA A 112 10.65 -7.82 5.60
CA ALA A 112 9.21 -7.88 5.63
C ALA A 112 8.68 -7.74 7.06
N GLY A 113 7.85 -6.73 7.30
CA GLY A 113 7.15 -6.58 8.59
C GLY A 113 6.06 -7.62 8.79
N ILE A 114 5.50 -8.14 7.70
CA ILE A 114 4.57 -9.26 7.66
C ILE A 114 5.13 -10.26 6.66
N ALA A 115 5.92 -11.21 7.17
CA ALA A 115 6.74 -12.08 6.34
C ALA A 115 5.95 -13.22 5.68
N ASN A 116 4.80 -13.59 6.26
CA ASN A 116 3.98 -14.71 5.83
C ASN A 116 2.89 -14.36 4.80
N HIS A 117 2.81 -13.10 4.37
CA HIS A 117 1.92 -12.67 3.31
C HIS A 117 2.60 -11.68 2.38
N ILE A 118 2.82 -12.08 1.13
CA ILE A 118 3.48 -11.23 0.15
C ILE A 118 2.65 -9.96 -0.10
N HIS A 119 3.31 -8.82 -0.10
CA HIS A 119 2.70 -7.55 -0.43
C HIS A 119 3.72 -6.64 -1.10
N PHE A 120 3.24 -5.80 -1.98
CA PHE A 120 4.05 -4.85 -2.72
C PHE A 120 3.86 -3.46 -2.13
N ILE A 121 4.96 -2.76 -1.97
CA ILE A 121 5.01 -1.42 -1.42
C ILE A 121 5.16 -0.45 -2.58
N LEU A 122 4.36 0.59 -2.58
CA LEU A 122 4.42 1.69 -3.54
C LEU A 122 4.39 3.01 -2.79
N PHE A 123 5.39 3.84 -3.01
CA PHE A 123 5.36 5.20 -2.50
C PHE A 123 5.98 6.20 -3.50
N PRO A 124 5.39 7.40 -3.58
CA PRO A 124 5.86 8.43 -4.49
C PRO A 124 7.17 9.03 -4.00
N ALA A 125 7.99 9.46 -4.96
CA ALA A 125 9.22 10.20 -4.75
C ALA A 125 9.17 11.50 -5.56
N GLY A 126 9.73 12.59 -5.02
CA GLY A 126 9.77 13.88 -5.72
C GLY A 126 10.38 14.97 -4.87
N LEU A 127 10.76 16.08 -5.54
CA LEU A 127 11.43 17.22 -4.92
C LEU A 127 10.54 18.00 -3.94
N VAL A 128 9.22 17.84 -4.03
CA VAL A 128 8.25 18.63 -3.25
C VAL A 128 7.08 17.72 -2.81
N ILE A 129 7.39 16.56 -2.26
CA ILE A 129 6.40 15.89 -1.42
C ILE A 129 6.79 16.26 0.01
N PRO A 130 6.21 17.34 0.57
CA PRO A 130 6.48 17.66 1.95
C PRO A 130 6.00 16.48 2.78
N ILE A 131 6.84 16.04 3.71
CA ILE A 131 6.47 15.11 4.77
C ILE A 131 5.49 15.86 5.70
N LEU A 132 4.40 16.31 5.14
CA LEU A 132 3.26 16.80 5.85
C LEU A 132 2.22 15.69 5.74
N CYS A 133 2.26 14.77 6.69
CA CYS A 133 1.13 13.90 6.95
C CYS A 133 0.28 14.53 8.07
N PRO A 134 -0.59 15.50 7.77
CA PRO A 134 -1.66 15.79 8.68
C PRO A 134 -2.69 14.68 8.51
N TRP A 135 -3.06 14.06 9.59
CA TRP A 135 -4.10 13.04 9.70
C TRP A 135 -5.42 13.39 8.97
N TRP A 136 -5.66 14.64 8.65
CA TRP A 136 -6.87 15.14 8.01
C TRP A 136 -6.82 15.17 6.46
N VAL A 137 -5.65 14.95 5.83
CA VAL A 137 -5.54 14.80 4.36
C VAL A 137 -5.94 13.39 3.92
N ILE A 138 -5.74 12.41 4.79
CA ILE A 138 -6.06 10.99 4.56
C ILE A 138 -7.52 10.76 4.13
N PRO A 139 -8.56 11.36 4.75
CA PRO A 139 -9.95 11.11 4.36
C PRO A 139 -10.34 11.64 2.99
N ARG A 140 -9.69 12.71 2.50
CA ARG A 140 -10.00 13.31 1.18
C ARG A 140 -9.32 12.60 0.02
N PHE A 141 -8.18 11.98 0.27
CA PHE A 141 -7.43 11.21 -0.73
C PHE A 141 -8.09 9.87 -1.06
N ARG A 142 -8.79 9.29 -0.08
CA ARG A 142 -9.27 7.91 -0.07
C ARG A 142 -10.29 7.52 -1.15
N PHE A 143 -11.15 8.41 -1.59
CA PHE A 143 -12.31 8.00 -2.39
C PHE A 143 -12.44 8.70 -3.74
N ARG A 144 -12.11 9.98 -3.84
CA ARG A 144 -12.40 10.73 -5.06
C ARG A 144 -11.46 10.45 -6.24
N ALA A 145 -10.24 10.03 -6.00
CA ALA A 145 -9.26 9.80 -7.07
C ALA A 145 -9.46 8.43 -7.73
N PHE A 146 -9.74 7.40 -6.95
CA PHE A 146 -10.01 6.07 -7.47
C PHE A 146 -11.37 5.99 -8.18
N GLU A 147 -12.43 6.58 -7.62
CA GLU A 147 -13.76 6.60 -8.27
C GLU A 147 -13.76 7.34 -9.62
N LYS A 148 -13.01 8.43 -9.76
CA LYS A 148 -12.96 9.19 -11.01
C LYS A 148 -12.18 8.52 -12.15
N HIS A 149 -11.20 7.68 -11.85
CA HIS A 149 -10.34 7.06 -12.88
C HIS A 149 -10.82 5.68 -13.33
N LEU A 150 -11.70 5.04 -12.56
CA LEU A 150 -12.27 3.73 -12.90
C LEU A 150 -13.59 3.82 -13.67
N MET A 151 -14.17 5.02 -13.81
CA MET A 151 -15.39 5.25 -14.59
C MET A 151 -15.15 5.83 -16.00
N THR A 152 -13.90 5.92 -16.43
CA THR A 152 -13.50 6.26 -17.81
C THR A 152 -12.77 5.12 -18.47
#